data_03f5d3f5cd30b4ea421fdd64fde2891b
#
_entry.id   03f5d3f5cd30b4ea421fdd64fde2891b
#
_cell.length_a   1.000
_cell.length_b   1.000
_cell.length_c   1.000
_cell.angle_alpha   90.00
_cell.angle_beta   90.00
_cell.angle_gamma   90.00
#
_symmetry.space_group_name_H-M   'P 1'
#
loop_
_entity.id
_entity.type
_entity.pdbx_description
1 polymer ?
#
loop_
_entity_poly.entity_id
_entity_poly.type
_entity_poly.pdbx_seq_one_letter_code
_entity_poly.pdbx_strand_id
1 'polypeptide(L)'
;MVITEFTPTPPYPERIVGPDTFTGAPRSRDSRPHLTDIIRDMAEAIGRGKGRSGDPITEEELNWYAAGGWLWEHVWDMAHREAVVDGTLWSPGEVELDGIVGTPDRLRVNEDGGLVVVELKTRWASARKFDDLEKWYWQELSQIAGYAKMVGTVHSELHVFYVAGNWQPPIPTARCARIEWTERELEERWGGIVGHARRKGWLK
;
A
#
# COMPACT_ATOMS: atom_id res chain seq x y z
N MET A 1 6.44 16.50 -4.33
CA MET A 1 6.05 15.14 -4.80
C MET A 1 5.80 15.20 -6.29
N VAL A 2 6.42 14.31 -7.04
CA VAL A 2 6.11 14.09 -8.46
C VAL A 2 5.45 12.73 -8.58
N ILE A 3 4.32 12.66 -9.27
CA ILE A 3 3.58 11.42 -9.52
C ILE A 3 3.55 11.17 -11.01
N THR A 4 4.03 10.01 -11.45
CA THR A 4 4.01 9.59 -12.83
C THR A 4 3.28 8.25 -12.95
N GLU A 5 2.21 8.23 -13.74
CA GLU A 5 1.53 6.97 -14.06
C GLU A 5 2.35 6.17 -15.07
N PHE A 6 2.35 4.85 -14.93
CA PHE A 6 2.97 3.96 -15.88
C PHE A 6 2.12 2.70 -16.12
N THR A 7 2.34 2.05 -17.24
CA THR A 7 1.72 0.75 -17.52
C THR A 7 2.57 -0.35 -16.90
N PRO A 8 2.00 -1.21 -16.04
CA PRO A 8 2.76 -2.28 -15.44
C PRO A 8 3.24 -3.29 -16.49
N THR A 9 4.50 -3.63 -16.44
CA THR A 9 5.11 -4.72 -17.22
C THR A 9 5.85 -5.64 -16.27
N PRO A 10 5.82 -6.96 -16.46
CA PRO A 10 5.22 -7.72 -17.54
C PRO A 10 3.69 -7.85 -17.44
N PRO A 11 3.02 -8.29 -18.53
CA PRO A 11 1.59 -8.57 -18.48
C PRO A 11 1.30 -9.66 -17.45
N TYR A 12 0.15 -9.54 -16.78
CA TYR A 12 -0.26 -10.50 -15.76
C TYR A 12 -0.43 -11.90 -16.37
N PRO A 13 -0.09 -12.97 -15.63
CA PRO A 13 -0.20 -14.33 -16.13
C PRO A 13 -1.65 -14.68 -16.46
N GLU A 14 -1.85 -15.36 -17.60
CA GLU A 14 -3.17 -15.81 -18.07
C GLU A 14 -3.78 -16.90 -17.17
N ARG A 15 -2.99 -17.53 -16.30
CA ARG A 15 -3.43 -18.58 -15.36
C ARG A 15 -2.83 -18.38 -13.98
N ILE A 16 -3.71 -18.35 -12.99
CA ILE A 16 -3.35 -18.45 -11.57
C ILE A 16 -3.21 -19.95 -11.26
N VAL A 17 -2.03 -20.38 -10.88
CA VAL A 17 -1.76 -21.79 -10.54
C VAL A 17 -1.73 -21.94 -9.02
N GLY A 18 -2.75 -22.63 -8.50
CA GLY A 18 -2.73 -23.44 -7.28
C GLY A 18 -2.72 -22.77 -5.91
N PRO A 19 -3.45 -23.35 -4.94
CA PRO A 19 -3.70 -22.79 -3.61
C PRO A 19 -2.59 -23.02 -2.56
N ASP A 20 -1.44 -23.58 -2.90
CA ASP A 20 -0.50 -24.15 -1.91
C ASP A 20 0.44 -23.13 -1.23
N THR A 21 0.32 -21.84 -1.49
CA THR A 21 1.22 -20.80 -0.96
C THR A 21 0.56 -19.75 -0.06
N PHE A 22 -0.71 -19.91 0.31
CA PHE A 22 -1.37 -19.01 1.27
C PHE A 22 -1.00 -19.35 2.72
N THR A 23 0.25 -19.17 3.09
CA THR A 23 0.67 -19.16 4.49
C THR A 23 0.85 -17.72 4.97
N GLY A 24 -0.21 -16.95 4.94
CA GLY A 24 -0.26 -15.68 5.68
C GLY A 24 -0.28 -15.98 7.17
N ALA A 25 0.88 -16.08 7.80
CA ALA A 25 0.93 -16.09 9.25
C ALA A 25 0.23 -14.83 9.79
N PRO A 26 -0.66 -14.94 10.77
CA PRO A 26 -1.28 -13.77 11.39
C PRO A 26 -0.16 -12.86 11.90
N ARG A 27 -0.15 -11.59 11.46
CA ARG A 27 0.80 -10.59 11.97
C ARG A 27 0.64 -10.51 13.48
N SER A 28 1.69 -10.84 14.24
CA SER A 28 1.69 -10.64 15.68
C SER A 28 1.70 -9.13 15.92
N ARG A 29 0.58 -8.56 16.35
CA ARG A 29 0.54 -7.17 16.79
C ARG A 29 1.09 -7.14 18.21
N ASP A 30 2.31 -6.67 18.35
CA ASP A 30 2.83 -6.27 19.65
C ASP A 30 2.18 -4.93 20.10
N SER A 31 2.59 -4.41 21.24
CA SER A 31 2.02 -3.16 21.79
C SER A 31 2.45 -1.88 21.08
N ARG A 32 3.31 -1.97 20.05
CA ARG A 32 3.81 -0.81 19.31
C ARG A 32 2.74 -0.29 18.36
N PRO A 33 2.62 1.05 18.18
CA PRO A 33 1.68 1.63 17.24
C PRO A 33 2.07 1.28 15.80
N HIS A 34 1.11 0.76 15.04
CA HIS A 34 1.33 0.43 13.64
C HIS A 34 1.00 1.62 12.73
N LEU A 35 1.85 1.91 11.75
CA LEU A 35 1.73 3.04 10.83
C LEU A 35 0.33 3.13 10.20
N THR A 36 -0.21 2.02 9.71
CA THR A 36 -1.53 1.97 9.08
C THR A 36 -2.66 2.37 10.04
N ASP A 37 -2.56 1.99 11.32
CA ASP A 37 -3.57 2.32 12.33
C ASP A 37 -3.52 3.81 12.67
N ILE A 38 -2.31 4.40 12.77
CA ILE A 38 -2.13 5.84 12.98
C ILE A 38 -2.75 6.62 11.83
N ILE A 39 -2.45 6.27 10.59
CA ILE A 39 -2.96 6.95 9.39
C ILE A 39 -4.47 6.83 9.28
N ARG A 40 -5.05 5.70 9.64
CA ARG A 40 -6.51 5.51 9.67
C ARG A 40 -7.17 6.45 10.69
N ASP A 41 -6.65 6.52 11.91
CA ASP A 41 -7.15 7.44 12.94
C ASP A 41 -6.96 8.91 12.54
N MET A 42 -5.84 9.25 11.89
CA MET A 42 -5.64 10.58 11.32
C MET A 42 -6.70 10.93 10.27
N ALA A 43 -7.02 10.00 9.37
CA ALA A 43 -8.03 10.20 8.33
C ALA A 43 -9.42 10.41 8.93
N GLU A 44 -9.77 9.67 9.96
CA GLU A 44 -11.03 9.85 10.70
C GLU A 44 -11.08 11.22 11.36
N ALA A 45 -9.99 11.64 12.02
CA ALA A 45 -9.91 12.94 12.71
C ALA A 45 -10.08 14.15 11.76
N ILE A 46 -9.69 14.04 10.49
CA ILE A 46 -9.85 15.10 9.48
C ILE A 46 -11.08 14.92 8.57
N GLY A 47 -11.98 13.98 8.91
CA GLY A 47 -13.18 13.69 8.13
C GLY A 47 -12.91 13.04 6.76
N ARG A 48 -11.70 12.56 6.52
CA ARG A 48 -11.32 11.78 5.33
C ARG A 48 -11.39 10.26 5.54
N GLY A 49 -11.62 9.85 6.78
CA GLY A 49 -11.94 8.46 7.10
C GLY A 49 -13.22 8.06 6.36
N LYS A 50 -13.25 6.84 5.87
CA LYS A 50 -14.48 6.29 5.31
C LYS A 50 -15.47 6.09 6.45
N GLY A 51 -16.17 7.15 6.83
CA GLY A 51 -17.44 6.98 7.51
C GLY A 51 -18.31 6.17 6.55
N ARG A 52 -18.39 4.86 6.75
CA ARG A 52 -19.42 4.08 6.08
C ARG A 52 -20.75 4.61 6.59
N SER A 53 -21.47 5.29 5.74
CA SER A 53 -22.91 5.37 5.88
C SER A 53 -23.46 3.99 5.50
N GLY A 54 -23.58 3.10 6.46
CA GLY A 54 -24.05 1.73 6.21
C GLY A 54 -23.78 0.81 7.39
N ASP A 55 -24.31 -0.37 7.34
CA ASP A 55 -24.09 -1.42 8.33
C ASP A 55 -22.60 -1.74 8.52
N PRO A 56 -22.16 -2.14 9.72
CA PRO A 56 -20.78 -2.56 9.95
C PRO A 56 -20.40 -3.69 8.98
N ILE A 57 -19.14 -3.68 8.52
CA ILE A 57 -18.62 -4.77 7.69
C ILE A 57 -18.77 -6.08 8.45
N THR A 58 -19.41 -7.06 7.84
CA THR A 58 -19.48 -8.42 8.39
C THR A 58 -18.10 -9.08 8.33
N GLU A 59 -17.89 -10.10 9.16
CA GLU A 59 -16.65 -10.90 9.13
C GLU A 59 -16.46 -11.56 7.76
N GLU A 60 -17.52 -12.01 7.12
CA GLU A 60 -17.49 -12.59 5.79
C GLU A 60 -17.03 -11.58 4.74
N GLU A 61 -17.56 -10.35 4.74
CA GLU A 61 -17.10 -9.28 3.84
C GLU A 61 -15.64 -8.92 4.07
N LEU A 62 -15.20 -8.88 5.34
CA LEU A 62 -13.81 -8.61 5.69
C LEU A 62 -12.88 -9.68 5.12
N ASN A 63 -13.28 -10.95 5.23
CA ASN A 63 -12.53 -12.09 4.68
C ASN A 63 -12.46 -12.03 3.14
N TRP A 64 -13.54 -11.63 2.48
CA TRP A 64 -13.54 -11.43 1.02
C TRP A 64 -12.60 -10.30 0.59
N TYR A 65 -12.57 -9.18 1.31
CA TYR A 65 -11.64 -8.10 1.01
C TYR A 65 -10.18 -8.51 1.24
N ALA A 66 -9.91 -9.24 2.32
CA ALA A 66 -8.58 -9.76 2.59
C ALA A 66 -8.12 -10.76 1.51
N ALA A 67 -8.98 -11.70 1.15
CA ALA A 67 -8.70 -12.68 0.09
C ALA A 67 -8.41 -12.00 -1.25
N GLY A 68 -9.18 -10.96 -1.61
CA GLY A 68 -8.95 -10.18 -2.82
C GLY A 68 -7.60 -9.44 -2.81
N GLY A 69 -7.18 -8.92 -1.66
CA GLY A 69 -5.87 -8.31 -1.48
C GLY A 69 -4.74 -9.32 -1.66
N TRP A 70 -4.80 -10.45 -0.96
CA TRP A 70 -3.80 -11.52 -1.07
C TRP A 70 -3.70 -12.10 -2.48
N LEU A 71 -4.84 -12.32 -3.14
CA LEU A 71 -4.85 -12.79 -4.53
C LEU A 71 -4.12 -11.81 -5.45
N TRP A 72 -4.36 -10.50 -5.28
CA TRP A 72 -3.68 -9.46 -6.05
C TRP A 72 -2.18 -9.44 -5.79
N GLU A 73 -1.74 -9.50 -4.54
CA GLU A 73 -0.33 -9.59 -4.19
C GLU A 73 0.34 -10.81 -4.84
N HIS A 74 -0.32 -11.96 -4.79
CA HIS A 74 0.20 -13.19 -5.41
C HIS A 74 0.30 -13.07 -6.94
N VAL A 75 -0.71 -12.55 -7.61
CA VAL A 75 -0.70 -12.31 -9.06
C VAL A 75 0.41 -11.34 -9.43
N TRP A 76 0.61 -10.31 -8.62
CA TRP A 76 1.65 -9.32 -8.82
C TRP A 76 3.06 -9.93 -8.67
N ASP A 77 3.30 -10.74 -7.63
CA ASP A 77 4.56 -11.47 -7.44
C ASP A 77 4.86 -12.42 -8.61
N MET A 78 3.83 -13.12 -9.10
CA MET A 78 3.98 -13.99 -10.27
C MET A 78 4.37 -13.21 -11.53
N ALA A 79 3.79 -12.04 -11.73
CA ALA A 79 4.12 -11.17 -12.86
C ALA A 79 5.55 -10.61 -12.78
N HIS A 80 6.11 -10.49 -11.57
CA HIS A 80 7.46 -10.00 -11.31
C HIS A 80 8.42 -11.12 -10.84
N ARG A 81 8.12 -12.36 -11.23
CA ARG A 81 8.85 -13.56 -10.73
C ARG A 81 10.36 -13.48 -10.91
N GLU A 82 10.84 -12.93 -12.01
CA GLU A 82 12.28 -12.80 -12.27
C GLU A 82 12.94 -11.91 -11.20
N ALA A 83 12.35 -10.76 -10.90
CA ALA A 83 12.86 -9.85 -9.87
C ALA A 83 12.76 -10.44 -8.46
N VAL A 84 11.77 -11.30 -8.19
CA VAL A 84 11.68 -12.04 -6.93
C VAL A 84 12.79 -13.09 -6.82
N VAL A 85 13.07 -13.81 -7.92
CA VAL A 85 14.07 -14.88 -7.95
C VAL A 85 15.50 -14.34 -7.88
N ASP A 86 15.78 -13.23 -8.55
CA ASP A 86 17.11 -12.58 -8.51
C ASP A 86 17.36 -11.72 -7.26
N GLY A 87 16.32 -11.56 -6.41
CA GLY A 87 16.41 -10.83 -5.15
C GLY A 87 16.36 -9.31 -5.29
N THR A 88 16.03 -8.78 -6.46
CA THR A 88 15.82 -7.34 -6.64
C THR A 88 14.44 -6.86 -6.19
N LEU A 89 13.54 -7.79 -5.86
CA LEU A 89 12.20 -7.55 -5.31
C LEU A 89 11.93 -8.51 -4.16
N TRP A 90 11.55 -8.00 -3.00
CA TRP A 90 11.24 -8.83 -1.82
C TRP A 90 10.22 -8.18 -0.88
N SER A 91 9.62 -9.01 -0.01
CA SER A 91 8.84 -8.51 1.14
C SER A 91 9.79 -8.26 2.31
N PRO A 92 9.94 -7.03 2.81
CA PRO A 92 10.92 -6.71 3.85
C PRO A 92 10.50 -7.19 5.24
N GLY A 93 9.24 -7.58 5.42
CA GLY A 93 8.68 -7.79 6.74
C GLY A 93 8.42 -6.47 7.47
N GLU A 94 8.51 -6.51 8.80
CA GLU A 94 8.28 -5.34 9.65
C GLU A 94 9.52 -4.44 9.68
N VAL A 95 9.30 -3.14 9.50
CA VAL A 95 10.29 -2.07 9.65
C VAL A 95 9.87 -1.14 10.79
N GLU A 96 10.83 -0.46 11.42
CA GLU A 96 10.56 0.43 12.56
C GLU A 96 11.30 1.75 12.42
N LEU A 97 10.63 2.84 12.79
CA LEU A 97 11.24 4.17 12.96
C LEU A 97 10.48 4.92 14.07
N ASP A 98 11.22 5.57 14.99
CA ASP A 98 10.68 6.38 16.10
C ASP A 98 9.63 5.66 16.96
N GLY A 99 9.73 4.33 17.10
CA GLY A 99 8.79 3.51 17.87
C GLY A 99 7.48 3.20 17.14
N ILE A 100 7.38 3.56 15.87
CA ILE A 100 6.27 3.18 14.98
C ILE A 100 6.73 2.03 14.10
N VAL A 101 5.91 1.00 14.00
CA VAL A 101 6.17 -0.16 13.14
C VAL A 101 5.31 -0.10 11.88
N GLY A 102 5.83 -0.67 10.80
CA GLY A 102 5.12 -0.76 9.53
C GLY A 102 5.58 -1.97 8.72
N THR A 103 4.73 -2.42 7.81
CA THR A 103 5.04 -3.54 6.94
C THR A 103 4.77 -3.13 5.50
N PRO A 104 5.78 -2.61 4.76
CA PRO A 104 5.65 -2.37 3.33
C PRO A 104 5.31 -3.67 2.61
N ASP A 105 4.46 -3.62 1.59
CA ASP A 105 4.11 -4.82 0.84
C ASP A 105 5.35 -5.40 0.15
N ARG A 106 6.13 -4.55 -0.55
CA ARG A 106 7.39 -4.95 -1.20
C ARG A 106 8.42 -3.82 -1.17
N LEU A 107 9.70 -4.22 -1.24
CA LEU A 107 10.82 -3.35 -1.61
C LEU A 107 11.42 -3.85 -2.93
N ARG A 108 11.85 -2.91 -3.75
CA ARG A 108 12.50 -3.19 -5.03
C ARG A 108 13.79 -2.37 -5.15
N VAL A 109 14.81 -2.94 -5.78
CA VAL A 109 15.99 -2.19 -6.23
C VAL A 109 15.71 -1.66 -7.65
N ASN A 110 15.91 -0.36 -7.87
CA ASN A 110 15.83 0.24 -9.20
C ASN A 110 17.13 0.02 -9.99
N GLU A 111 17.17 0.46 -11.24
CA GLU A 111 18.33 0.31 -12.12
C GLU A 111 19.59 1.03 -11.59
N ASP A 112 19.43 2.09 -10.81
CA ASP A 112 20.50 2.87 -10.20
C ASP A 112 20.97 2.30 -8.86
N GLY A 113 20.40 1.17 -8.41
CA GLY A 113 20.68 0.53 -7.13
C GLY A 113 19.95 1.15 -5.92
N GLY A 114 19.09 2.14 -6.14
CA GLY A 114 18.28 2.76 -5.09
C GLY A 114 17.08 1.88 -4.69
N LEU A 115 16.62 2.04 -3.45
CA LEU A 115 15.42 1.37 -2.95
C LEU A 115 14.15 2.06 -3.42
N VAL A 116 13.13 1.28 -3.71
CA VAL A 116 11.77 1.74 -4.05
C VAL A 116 10.78 1.00 -3.16
N VAL A 117 9.94 1.73 -2.45
CA VAL A 117 8.80 1.16 -1.73
C VAL A 117 7.68 0.87 -2.72
N VAL A 118 7.17 -0.35 -2.73
CA VAL A 118 6.03 -0.75 -3.57
C VAL A 118 4.85 -1.09 -2.69
N GLU A 119 3.73 -0.43 -2.94
CA GLU A 119 2.47 -0.65 -2.24
C GLU A 119 1.41 -1.17 -3.19
N LEU A 120 0.76 -2.26 -2.80
CA LEU A 120 -0.24 -2.97 -3.59
C LEU A 120 -1.62 -2.75 -3.00
N LYS A 121 -2.58 -2.33 -3.81
CA LYS A 121 -3.95 -2.09 -3.36
C LYS A 121 -4.97 -2.73 -4.30
N THR A 122 -6.00 -3.33 -3.71
CA THR A 122 -7.20 -3.78 -4.43
C THR A 122 -8.36 -2.83 -4.15
N ARG A 123 -9.11 -2.46 -5.18
CA ARG A 123 -10.23 -1.52 -5.05
C ARG A 123 -11.47 -2.03 -5.80
N TRP A 124 -12.62 -1.90 -5.13
CA TRP A 124 -13.97 -2.06 -5.69
C TRP A 124 -14.56 -0.70 -6.06
N ALA A 125 -13.75 0.16 -6.66
CA ALA A 125 -14.11 1.51 -7.05
C ALA A 125 -13.81 1.71 -8.53
N SER A 126 -14.27 2.83 -9.11
CA SER A 126 -13.92 3.18 -10.49
C SER A 126 -12.43 3.52 -10.60
N ALA A 127 -11.78 3.01 -11.65
CA ALA A 127 -10.38 3.31 -11.97
C ALA A 127 -10.13 4.80 -12.26
N ARG A 128 -11.17 5.57 -12.59
CA ARG A 128 -11.08 7.03 -12.77
C ARG A 128 -10.64 7.78 -11.52
N LYS A 129 -10.80 7.18 -10.33
CA LYS A 129 -10.30 7.77 -9.09
C LYS A 129 -8.77 7.88 -9.04
N PHE A 130 -8.08 7.11 -9.86
CA PHE A 130 -6.62 7.18 -9.98
C PHE A 130 -6.13 8.49 -10.61
N ASP A 131 -6.97 9.21 -11.36
CA ASP A 131 -6.62 10.47 -12.01
C ASP A 131 -6.36 11.62 -11.01
N ASP A 132 -6.78 11.46 -9.75
CA ASP A 132 -6.55 12.43 -8.68
C ASP A 132 -6.17 11.69 -7.38
N LEU A 133 -4.92 11.26 -7.32
CA LEU A 133 -4.38 10.45 -6.23
C LEU A 133 -4.40 11.20 -4.89
N GLU A 134 -4.08 12.47 -4.86
CA GLU A 134 -4.07 13.24 -3.61
C GLU A 134 -5.44 13.34 -2.97
N LYS A 135 -6.47 13.42 -3.79
CA LYS A 135 -7.86 13.49 -3.33
C LYS A 135 -8.36 12.13 -2.85
N TRP A 136 -8.12 11.05 -3.63
CA TRP A 136 -8.76 9.76 -3.41
C TRP A 136 -7.90 8.74 -2.68
N TYR A 137 -6.56 8.94 -2.68
CA TYR A 137 -5.56 8.02 -2.13
C TYR A 137 -4.69 8.66 -1.04
N TRP A 138 -5.21 9.68 -0.35
CA TRP A 138 -4.45 10.36 0.69
C TRP A 138 -3.90 9.42 1.78
N GLN A 139 -4.69 8.40 2.18
CA GLN A 139 -4.25 7.41 3.17
C GLN A 139 -3.10 6.57 2.64
N GLU A 140 -3.23 6.06 1.43
CA GLU A 140 -2.22 5.25 0.76
C GLU A 140 -0.95 6.07 0.50
N LEU A 141 -1.08 7.31 0.04
CA LEU A 141 0.06 8.21 -0.13
C LEU A 141 0.76 8.51 1.20
N SER A 142 0.01 8.68 2.29
CA SER A 142 0.59 8.87 3.62
C SER A 142 1.29 7.61 4.13
N GLN A 143 0.72 6.44 3.86
CA GLN A 143 1.30 5.14 4.21
C GLN A 143 2.61 4.90 3.46
N ILE A 144 2.62 5.11 2.14
CA ILE A 144 3.79 4.94 1.28
C ILE A 144 4.90 5.93 1.69
N ALA A 145 4.55 7.19 1.96
CA ALA A 145 5.51 8.18 2.43
C ALA A 145 6.12 7.78 3.79
N GLY A 146 5.30 7.26 4.70
CA GLY A 146 5.77 6.71 5.97
C GLY A 146 6.76 5.56 5.77
N TYR A 147 6.43 4.60 4.90
CA TYR A 147 7.33 3.51 4.57
C TYR A 147 8.62 4.00 3.89
N ALA A 148 8.52 4.94 2.94
CA ALA A 148 9.68 5.53 2.29
C ALA A 148 10.63 6.17 3.32
N LYS A 149 10.06 6.91 4.30
CA LYS A 149 10.83 7.47 5.41
C LYS A 149 11.48 6.40 6.29
N MET A 150 10.75 5.34 6.64
CA MET A 150 11.25 4.23 7.46
C MET A 150 12.43 3.49 6.82
N VAL A 151 12.43 3.31 5.49
CA VAL A 151 13.49 2.59 4.77
C VAL A 151 14.56 3.51 4.19
N GLY A 152 14.41 4.83 4.33
CA GLY A 152 15.41 5.80 3.90
C GLY A 152 15.48 5.99 2.39
N THR A 153 14.35 6.02 1.70
CA THR A 153 14.26 6.28 0.25
C THR A 153 13.30 7.42 -0.07
N VAL A 154 13.48 8.03 -1.22
CA VAL A 154 12.55 9.02 -1.78
C VAL A 154 11.71 8.46 -2.92
N HIS A 155 11.86 7.19 -3.25
CA HIS A 155 11.19 6.55 -4.38
C HIS A 155 10.13 5.56 -3.92
N SER A 156 8.96 5.66 -4.51
CA SER A 156 7.84 4.76 -4.21
C SER A 156 7.03 4.44 -5.46
N GLU A 157 6.30 3.33 -5.42
CA GLU A 157 5.33 2.94 -6.43
C GLU A 157 4.01 2.54 -5.75
N LEU A 158 2.90 3.00 -6.30
CA LEU A 158 1.55 2.58 -5.93
C LEU A 158 0.94 1.79 -7.09
N HIS A 159 0.61 0.55 -6.84
CA HIS A 159 -0.07 -0.34 -7.78
C HIS A 159 -1.49 -0.60 -7.30
N VAL A 160 -2.50 -0.21 -8.08
CA VAL A 160 -3.90 -0.41 -7.72
C VAL A 160 -4.59 -1.31 -8.74
N PHE A 161 -5.13 -2.41 -8.25
CA PHE A 161 -5.97 -3.30 -9.01
C PHE A 161 -7.44 -2.97 -8.78
N TYR A 162 -8.11 -2.51 -9.83
CA TYR A 162 -9.53 -2.20 -9.83
C TYR A 162 -10.33 -3.41 -10.33
N VAL A 163 -10.95 -4.14 -9.42
CA VAL A 163 -11.69 -5.37 -9.74
C VAL A 163 -12.84 -5.10 -10.73
N ALA A 164 -13.54 -4.01 -10.53
CA ALA A 164 -14.66 -3.62 -11.41
C ALA A 164 -14.25 -2.66 -12.55
N GLY A 165 -12.98 -2.23 -12.60
CA GLY A 165 -12.47 -1.31 -13.62
C GLY A 165 -13.30 -0.03 -13.72
N ASN A 166 -13.84 0.25 -14.91
CA ASN A 166 -14.69 1.42 -15.17
C ASN A 166 -16.20 1.13 -15.09
N TRP A 167 -16.62 -0.01 -14.51
CA TRP A 167 -17.98 -0.45 -14.28
C TRP A 167 -18.77 -0.94 -15.50
N GLN A 168 -18.47 -0.48 -16.72
CA GLN A 168 -19.24 -0.85 -17.90
C GLN A 168 -18.35 -0.98 -19.15
N PRO A 169 -18.12 -2.18 -19.65
CA PRO A 169 -18.27 -3.46 -18.95
C PRO A 169 -17.27 -3.56 -17.79
N PRO A 170 -17.52 -4.39 -16.78
CA PRO A 170 -16.61 -4.56 -15.64
C PRO A 170 -15.36 -5.31 -16.09
N ILE A 171 -14.39 -4.58 -16.57
CA ILE A 171 -13.08 -5.10 -16.99
C ILE A 171 -12.08 -4.75 -15.90
N PRO A 172 -11.50 -5.73 -15.19
CA PRO A 172 -10.44 -5.49 -14.23
C PRO A 172 -9.30 -4.68 -14.86
N THR A 173 -8.79 -3.71 -14.13
CA THR A 173 -7.77 -2.79 -14.63
C THR A 173 -6.73 -2.54 -13.55
N ALA A 174 -5.45 -2.69 -13.88
CA ALA A 174 -4.36 -2.26 -13.02
C ALA A 174 -3.89 -0.86 -13.44
N ARG A 175 -3.67 0.02 -12.47
CA ARG A 175 -3.05 1.35 -12.68
C ARG A 175 -1.92 1.52 -11.68
N CYS A 176 -0.82 2.10 -12.15
CA CYS A 176 0.39 2.25 -11.36
C CYS A 176 0.90 3.68 -11.43
N ALA A 177 1.45 4.15 -10.32
CA ALA A 177 2.11 5.45 -10.26
C ALA A 177 3.47 5.34 -9.58
N ARG A 178 4.48 5.98 -10.15
CA ARG A 178 5.75 6.28 -9.49
C ARG A 178 5.63 7.59 -8.76
N ILE A 179 6.18 7.64 -7.57
CA ILE A 179 6.11 8.78 -6.68
C ILE A 179 7.54 9.11 -6.26
N GLU A 180 7.99 10.30 -6.61
CA GLU A 180 9.23 10.88 -6.11
C GLU A 180 8.90 11.90 -5.02
N TRP A 181 9.41 11.65 -3.84
CA TRP A 181 9.27 12.53 -2.69
C TRP A 181 10.47 13.47 -2.61
N THR A 182 10.26 14.66 -2.11
CA THR A 182 11.36 15.45 -1.56
C THR A 182 11.59 15.04 -0.09
N GLU A 183 12.82 15.15 0.39
CA GLU A 183 13.12 14.91 1.81
C GLU A 183 12.24 15.75 2.74
N ARG A 184 11.97 17.00 2.36
CA ARG A 184 11.10 17.90 3.13
C ARG A 184 9.68 17.35 3.23
N GLU A 185 9.12 16.84 2.16
CA GLU A 185 7.75 16.27 2.16
C GLU A 185 7.68 15.01 3.03
N LEU A 186 8.71 14.16 2.98
CA LEU A 186 8.79 13.01 3.86
C LEU A 186 8.88 13.41 5.33
N GLU A 187 9.72 14.41 5.67
CA GLU A 187 9.82 14.93 7.03
C GLU A 187 8.52 15.55 7.52
N GLU A 188 7.86 16.37 6.70
CA GLU A 188 6.58 17.00 7.05
C GLU A 188 5.49 15.94 7.29
N ARG A 189 5.38 14.93 6.42
CA ARG A 189 4.39 13.85 6.57
C ARG A 189 4.71 12.98 7.79
N TRP A 190 5.97 12.59 7.96
CA TRP A 190 6.40 11.79 9.10
C TRP A 190 6.19 12.53 10.42
N GLY A 191 6.59 13.80 10.48
CA GLY A 191 6.34 14.67 11.64
C GLY A 191 4.85 14.77 12.01
N GLY A 192 3.97 14.82 11.00
CA GLY A 192 2.53 14.76 11.19
C GLY A 192 2.05 13.44 11.81
N ILE A 193 2.56 12.31 11.34
CA ILE A 193 2.25 10.96 11.83
C ILE A 193 2.72 10.80 13.29
N VAL A 194 4.00 11.10 13.56
CA VAL A 194 4.59 11.04 14.92
C VAL A 194 3.85 11.97 15.89
N GLY A 195 3.60 13.21 15.45
CA GLY A 195 2.86 14.19 16.25
C GLY A 195 1.43 13.73 16.58
N HIS A 196 0.76 13.07 15.64
CA HIS A 196 -0.57 12.49 15.90
C HIS A 196 -0.48 11.34 16.91
N ALA A 197 0.44 10.40 16.73
CA ALA A 197 0.62 9.28 17.63
C ALA A 197 0.96 9.72 19.07
N ARG A 198 1.78 10.77 19.23
CA ARG A 198 2.08 11.38 20.53
C ARG A 198 0.84 12.01 21.18
N ARG A 199 0.04 12.77 20.43
CA ARG A 199 -1.22 13.35 20.96
C ARG A 199 -2.21 12.29 21.42
N LYS A 200 -2.20 11.10 20.81
CA LYS A 200 -3.03 9.95 21.22
C LYS A 200 -2.42 9.14 22.36
N GLY A 201 -1.21 9.47 22.81
CA GLY A 201 -0.51 8.72 23.86
C GLY A 201 0.03 7.36 23.39
N TRP A 202 0.13 7.12 22.09
CA TRP A 202 0.66 5.87 21.54
C TRP A 202 2.19 5.86 21.50
N LEU A 203 2.79 7.03 21.50
CA LEU A 203 4.22 7.25 21.66
C LEU A 203 4.50 8.09 22.90
N LYS A 204 5.62 7.80 23.58
CA LYS A 204 6.12 8.59 24.71
C LYS A 204 6.81 9.87 24.28
#